data_f44c324ab88175f8412ced405e04ede2
#
_entry.id   f44c324ab88175f8412ced405e04ede2
#
_cell.length_a   1.000
_cell.length_b   1.000
_cell.length_c   1.000
_cell.angle_alpha   90.00
_cell.angle_beta   90.00
_cell.angle_gamma   90.00
#
_symmetry.space_group_name_H-M   'P 1'
#
loop_
_entity.id
_entity.type
_entity.pdbx_description
1 polymer ?
#
loop_
_entity_poly.entity_id
_entity_poly.type
_entity_poly.pdbx_seq_one_letter_code
_entity_poly.pdbx_strand_id
1 'polypeptide(L)'
;MSFAATRWPRIGLGCATLGTPPPGLSDADAEAVIAAAIERGIRFFDVAPLYGGGLAEERLGRALARLSRDDYVLCTKAGVTRPYAEPPMPPGATRRRQFDVWNYSAAAIRASIATSVARLGTDRFDVVHLHDVDDHVDACLEGHAALACLRDEGAVGGIGIGSNLVAPVAQLLECARFDAFLLAGRYTLLDSSGRALIEAAAARGVRVVAGGVFNSGVLAAWPQPAPTYGYSPADEGIVERTARIAAMCARHGVPLAAAALQYVLANPAIATVLIGPRTVAELDANLAAAALTIPAALWTELAAAEVIPADSPRPRASVPDAVV
;
A
#
# COMPACT_ATOMS: atom_id res chain seq x y z
N MET A 1 3.03 16.60 -16.67
CA MET A 1 1.63 16.90 -16.22
C MET A 1 1.65 17.39 -14.79
N SER A 2 0.74 18.28 -14.39
CA SER A 2 0.63 18.70 -12.98
C SER A 2 0.12 17.52 -12.14
N PHE A 3 0.71 17.26 -10.97
CA PHE A 3 0.24 16.27 -9.99
C PHE A 3 -1.29 16.34 -9.77
N ALA A 4 -1.83 17.56 -9.67
CA ALA A 4 -3.26 17.77 -9.43
C ALA A 4 -4.16 17.26 -10.57
N ALA A 5 -3.69 17.26 -11.82
CA ALA A 5 -4.48 16.84 -12.99
C ALA A 5 -4.43 15.32 -13.26
N THR A 6 -3.51 14.59 -12.66
CA THR A 6 -3.37 13.13 -12.87
C THR A 6 -4.51 12.38 -12.17
N ARG A 7 -5.34 11.66 -12.93
CA ARG A 7 -6.33 10.75 -12.38
C ARG A 7 -5.64 9.49 -11.88
N TRP A 8 -5.87 9.12 -10.62
CA TRP A 8 -5.32 7.90 -10.06
C TRP A 8 -6.29 6.72 -10.25
N PRO A 9 -5.79 5.57 -10.72
CA PRO A 9 -6.56 4.32 -10.75
C PRO A 9 -7.02 3.92 -9.34
N ARG A 10 -8.19 3.28 -9.24
CA ARG A 10 -8.73 2.83 -7.95
C ARG A 10 -7.94 1.67 -7.35
N ILE A 11 -7.33 0.83 -8.19
CA ILE A 11 -6.46 -0.27 -7.78
C ILE A 11 -5.05 0.00 -8.29
N GLY A 12 -4.06 -0.21 -7.42
CA GLY A 12 -2.64 -0.14 -7.73
C GLY A 12 -1.90 -1.39 -7.26
N LEU A 13 -0.72 -1.61 -7.83
CA LEU A 13 0.19 -2.67 -7.42
C LEU A 13 1.09 -2.17 -6.29
N GLY A 14 0.96 -2.78 -5.10
CA GLY A 14 1.90 -2.62 -4.00
C GLY A 14 3.06 -3.59 -4.16
N CYS A 15 4.26 -3.08 -4.39
CA CYS A 15 5.44 -3.88 -4.78
C CYS A 15 6.25 -4.43 -3.59
N ALA A 16 5.76 -4.35 -2.34
CA ALA A 16 6.50 -4.83 -1.18
C ALA A 16 6.82 -6.33 -1.27
N THR A 17 5.88 -7.14 -1.73
CA THR A 17 6.05 -8.58 -1.93
C THR A 17 7.09 -8.90 -3.01
N LEU A 18 7.23 -8.05 -4.01
CA LEU A 18 8.21 -8.19 -5.10
C LEU A 18 9.66 -7.98 -4.63
N GLY A 19 9.87 -7.43 -3.44
CA GLY A 19 11.18 -7.32 -2.80
C GLY A 19 11.62 -8.57 -2.06
N THR A 20 10.82 -9.64 -2.04
CA THR A 20 11.21 -10.91 -1.40
C THR A 20 12.32 -11.58 -2.22
N PRO A 21 13.54 -11.79 -1.64
CA PRO A 21 14.62 -12.42 -2.38
C PRO A 21 14.41 -13.95 -2.52
N PRO A 22 15.08 -14.59 -3.48
CA PRO A 22 15.11 -16.05 -3.54
C PRO A 22 15.64 -16.68 -2.22
N PRO A 23 15.17 -17.87 -1.82
CA PRO A 23 14.23 -18.73 -2.54
C PRO A 23 12.74 -18.37 -2.40
N GLY A 24 12.39 -17.24 -1.79
CA GLY A 24 11.00 -16.86 -1.53
C GLY A 24 10.24 -16.45 -2.81
N LEU A 25 10.81 -15.55 -3.64
CA LEU A 25 10.24 -15.14 -4.92
C LEU A 25 11.36 -15.01 -5.96
N SER A 26 11.28 -15.76 -7.05
CA SER A 26 12.24 -15.66 -8.14
C SER A 26 12.02 -14.39 -8.97
N ASP A 27 13.05 -13.97 -9.72
CA ASP A 27 12.93 -12.83 -10.65
C ASP A 27 11.88 -13.12 -11.73
N ALA A 28 11.83 -14.35 -12.25
CA ALA A 28 10.86 -14.76 -13.27
C ALA A 28 9.41 -14.67 -12.75
N ASP A 29 9.15 -15.11 -11.51
CA ASP A 29 7.82 -15.02 -10.91
C ASP A 29 7.42 -13.55 -10.64
N ALA A 30 8.36 -12.73 -10.16
CA ALA A 30 8.12 -11.31 -9.95
C ALA A 30 7.81 -10.59 -11.27
N GLU A 31 8.59 -10.86 -12.32
CA GLU A 31 8.36 -10.31 -13.66
C GLU A 31 7.00 -10.76 -14.23
N ALA A 32 6.62 -12.02 -14.03
CA ALA A 32 5.32 -12.53 -14.45
C ALA A 32 4.16 -11.80 -13.76
N VAL A 33 4.27 -11.53 -12.46
CA VAL A 33 3.25 -10.76 -11.70
C VAL A 33 3.14 -9.34 -12.23
N ILE A 34 4.26 -8.64 -12.46
CA ILE A 34 4.25 -7.26 -12.95
C ILE A 34 3.71 -7.19 -14.37
N ALA A 35 4.16 -8.10 -15.25
CA ALA A 35 3.67 -8.16 -16.63
C ALA A 35 2.15 -8.41 -16.68
N ALA A 36 1.68 -9.38 -15.90
CA ALA A 36 0.26 -9.66 -15.77
C ALA A 36 -0.54 -8.47 -15.23
N ALA A 37 -0.01 -7.73 -14.25
CA ALA A 37 -0.64 -6.52 -13.74
C ALA A 37 -0.78 -5.44 -14.82
N ILE A 38 0.27 -5.22 -15.61
CA ILE A 38 0.27 -4.29 -16.75
C ILE A 38 -0.75 -4.71 -17.81
N GLU A 39 -0.79 -5.98 -18.17
CA GLU A 39 -1.74 -6.55 -19.15
C GLU A 39 -3.20 -6.40 -18.72
N ARG A 40 -3.45 -6.50 -17.42
CA ARG A 40 -4.79 -6.33 -16.81
C ARG A 40 -5.15 -4.86 -16.55
N GLY A 41 -4.34 -3.92 -17.04
CA GLY A 41 -4.64 -2.49 -16.99
C GLY A 41 -4.17 -1.77 -15.73
N ILE A 42 -3.46 -2.41 -14.79
CA ILE A 42 -2.90 -1.69 -13.64
C ILE A 42 -1.88 -0.66 -14.11
N ARG A 43 -2.07 0.59 -13.67
CA ARG A 43 -1.25 1.75 -14.05
C ARG A 43 -0.83 2.59 -12.84
N PHE A 44 -1.00 2.08 -11.63
CA PHE A 44 -0.50 2.69 -10.40
C PHE A 44 0.44 1.70 -9.72
N PHE A 45 1.69 2.11 -9.45
CA PHE A 45 2.73 1.28 -8.85
C PHE A 45 3.31 1.99 -7.64
N ASP A 46 3.32 1.30 -6.48
CA ASP A 46 3.93 1.79 -5.25
C ASP A 46 5.08 0.86 -4.85
N VAL A 47 6.28 1.42 -4.77
CA VAL A 47 7.50 0.70 -4.45
C VAL A 47 8.30 1.42 -3.35
N ALA A 48 9.41 0.86 -2.89
CA ALA A 48 10.33 1.52 -1.97
C ALA A 48 11.75 0.94 -2.06
N PRO A 49 12.80 1.73 -1.79
CA PRO A 49 14.17 1.25 -1.60
C PRO A 49 14.29 0.19 -0.50
N LEU A 50 13.43 0.27 0.53
CA LEU A 50 13.36 -0.70 1.62
C LEU A 50 12.99 -2.10 1.15
N TYR A 51 12.21 -2.24 0.08
CA TYR A 51 11.67 -3.51 -0.36
C TYR A 51 12.74 -4.39 -1.01
N GLY A 52 13.28 -5.33 -0.22
CA GLY A 52 14.38 -6.19 -0.60
C GLY A 52 15.70 -5.45 -0.82
N GLY A 53 15.92 -4.30 -0.14
CA GLY A 53 17.12 -3.48 -0.32
C GLY A 53 17.24 -2.90 -1.74
N GLY A 54 16.12 -2.67 -2.42
CA GLY A 54 16.05 -2.14 -3.78
C GLY A 54 15.67 -3.18 -4.85
N LEU A 55 15.62 -4.47 -4.51
CA LEU A 55 15.27 -5.54 -5.46
C LEU A 55 13.89 -5.32 -6.11
N ALA A 56 12.90 -4.82 -5.34
CA ALA A 56 11.59 -4.50 -5.90
C ALA A 56 11.65 -3.37 -6.94
N GLU A 57 12.49 -2.36 -6.71
CA GLU A 57 12.69 -1.27 -7.69
C GLU A 57 13.35 -1.77 -8.96
N GLU A 58 14.36 -2.63 -8.86
CA GLU A 58 15.03 -3.23 -10.03
C GLU A 58 14.08 -4.09 -10.87
N ARG A 59 13.28 -4.94 -10.21
CA ARG A 59 12.27 -5.78 -10.86
C ARG A 59 11.19 -4.96 -11.55
N LEU A 60 10.69 -3.95 -10.86
CA LEU A 60 9.67 -3.05 -11.40
C LEU A 60 10.22 -2.23 -12.58
N GLY A 61 11.43 -1.67 -12.45
CA GLY A 61 12.07 -0.86 -13.49
C GLY A 61 12.25 -1.62 -14.79
N ARG A 62 12.71 -2.89 -14.73
CA ARG A 62 12.82 -3.75 -15.93
C ARG A 62 11.49 -3.92 -16.66
N ALA A 63 10.40 -4.10 -15.91
CA ALA A 63 9.09 -4.30 -16.50
C ALA A 63 8.50 -3.00 -17.06
N LEU A 64 8.65 -1.88 -16.36
CA LEU A 64 8.13 -0.56 -16.77
C LEU A 64 8.88 0.03 -17.96
N ALA A 65 10.10 -0.40 -18.27
CA ALA A 65 10.87 0.05 -19.43
C ALA A 65 10.14 -0.16 -20.79
N ARG A 66 9.08 -0.96 -20.81
CA ARG A 66 8.26 -1.22 -22.00
C ARG A 66 7.09 -0.24 -22.15
N LEU A 67 6.84 0.60 -21.15
CA LEU A 67 5.73 1.56 -21.13
C LEU A 67 6.27 3.00 -21.30
N SER A 68 5.46 3.87 -21.89
CA SER A 68 5.72 5.29 -21.81
C SER A 68 5.59 5.75 -20.35
N ARG A 69 6.51 6.62 -19.90
CA ARG A 69 6.48 7.15 -18.52
C ARG A 69 5.17 7.88 -18.19
N ASP A 70 4.49 8.42 -19.19
CA ASP A 70 3.21 9.11 -19.03
C ASP A 70 2.00 8.18 -18.88
N ASP A 71 2.17 6.89 -19.12
CA ASP A 71 1.07 5.92 -19.09
C ASP A 71 0.78 5.35 -17.70
N TYR A 72 1.59 5.69 -16.68
CA TYR A 72 1.42 5.15 -15.33
C TYR A 72 1.81 6.14 -14.24
N VAL A 73 1.25 5.92 -13.06
CA VAL A 73 1.62 6.61 -11.81
C VAL A 73 2.67 5.76 -11.09
N LEU A 74 3.79 6.37 -10.73
CA LEU A 74 4.89 5.72 -10.01
C LEU A 74 5.15 6.43 -8.70
N CYS A 75 4.94 5.72 -7.60
CA CYS A 75 5.26 6.16 -6.26
C CYS A 75 6.46 5.39 -5.73
N THR A 76 7.43 6.09 -5.14
CA THR A 76 8.51 5.49 -4.35
C THR A 76 8.58 6.14 -2.98
N LYS A 77 9.57 5.75 -2.18
CA LYS A 77 9.71 6.26 -0.82
C LYS A 77 11.17 6.62 -0.54
N ALA A 78 11.40 7.45 0.48
CA ALA A 78 12.73 7.85 0.92
C ALA A 78 12.78 7.98 2.45
N GLY A 79 13.98 8.03 3.02
CA GLY A 79 14.18 8.18 4.47
C GLY A 79 14.49 6.87 5.20
N VAL A 80 14.16 5.72 4.61
CA VAL A 80 14.49 4.40 5.18
C VAL A 80 15.12 3.52 4.12
N THR A 81 16.24 2.90 4.45
CA THR A 81 16.95 1.96 3.58
C THR A 81 17.27 0.67 4.31
N ARG A 82 17.56 -0.39 3.56
CA ARG A 82 18.00 -1.68 4.08
C ARG A 82 19.12 -2.22 3.19
N PRO A 83 20.18 -2.84 3.74
CA PRO A 83 21.17 -3.51 2.94
C PRO A 83 20.55 -4.58 2.04
N TYR A 84 21.00 -4.67 0.80
CA TYR A 84 20.52 -5.68 -0.17
C TYR A 84 20.75 -7.11 0.34
N ALA A 85 21.93 -7.37 0.91
CA ALA A 85 22.26 -8.64 1.54
C ALA A 85 21.91 -8.56 3.04
N GLU A 86 20.74 -9.00 3.42
CA GLU A 86 20.39 -9.10 4.83
C GLU A 86 21.15 -10.25 5.48
N PRO A 87 21.77 -10.03 6.65
CA PRO A 87 22.32 -11.12 7.44
C PRO A 87 21.16 -12.07 7.87
N PRO A 88 21.47 -13.35 8.13
CA PRO A 88 20.47 -14.30 8.60
C PRO A 88 19.74 -13.77 9.84
N MET A 89 18.41 -13.90 9.84
CA MET A 89 17.62 -13.53 11.02
C MET A 89 18.00 -14.40 12.21
N PRO A 90 18.22 -13.81 13.39
CA PRO A 90 18.38 -14.58 14.60
C PRO A 90 17.16 -15.47 14.86
N PRO A 91 17.32 -16.69 15.43
CA PRO A 91 16.20 -17.50 15.83
C PRO A 91 15.23 -16.74 16.74
N GLY A 92 13.94 -16.76 16.41
CA GLY A 92 12.89 -16.08 17.18
C GLY A 92 12.71 -14.58 16.88
N ALA A 93 13.48 -13.99 15.99
CA ALA A 93 13.25 -12.61 15.57
C ALA A 93 12.02 -12.53 14.67
N THR A 94 11.05 -11.68 15.04
CA THR A 94 9.76 -11.55 14.35
C THR A 94 9.71 -10.43 13.31
N ARG A 95 10.70 -9.52 13.30
CA ARG A 95 10.75 -8.37 12.40
C ARG A 95 12.18 -8.00 11.99
N ARG A 96 12.39 -7.76 10.69
CA ARG A 96 13.70 -7.40 10.11
C ARG A 96 14.08 -5.92 10.30
N ARG A 97 13.30 -5.13 11.04
CA ARG A 97 13.57 -3.69 11.29
C ARG A 97 14.93 -3.40 11.92
N GLN A 98 15.55 -4.34 12.57
CA GLN A 98 16.89 -4.17 13.16
C GLN A 98 18.01 -3.83 12.15
N PHE A 99 17.75 -4.03 10.85
CA PHE A 99 18.69 -3.71 9.76
C PHE A 99 18.29 -2.46 8.99
N ASP A 100 17.16 -1.86 9.33
CA ASP A 100 16.69 -0.65 8.67
C ASP A 100 17.49 0.56 9.19
N VAL A 101 17.80 1.47 8.28
CA VAL A 101 18.50 2.71 8.58
C VAL A 101 17.57 3.87 8.27
N TRP A 102 17.19 4.62 9.30
CA TRP A 102 16.37 5.83 9.19
C TRP A 102 17.27 7.05 9.04
N ASN A 103 17.14 7.76 7.93
CA ASN A 103 17.88 8.99 7.70
C ASN A 103 17.08 9.91 6.76
N TYR A 104 16.47 10.94 7.32
CA TYR A 104 15.66 11.92 6.58
C TYR A 104 16.44 13.21 6.28
N SER A 105 17.75 13.25 6.49
CA SER A 105 18.57 14.41 6.11
C SER A 105 18.47 14.69 4.61
N ALA A 106 18.64 15.95 4.22
CA ALA A 106 18.55 16.36 2.83
C ALA A 106 19.52 15.59 1.92
N ALA A 107 20.74 15.30 2.43
CA ALA A 107 21.73 14.51 1.70
C ALA A 107 21.26 13.06 1.48
N ALA A 108 20.70 12.41 2.53
CA ALA A 108 20.23 11.04 2.45
C ALA A 108 19.00 10.91 1.52
N ILE A 109 18.05 11.84 1.60
CA ILE A 109 16.89 11.90 0.70
C ILE A 109 17.34 12.00 -0.75
N ARG A 110 18.24 12.94 -1.09
CA ARG A 110 18.76 13.10 -2.45
C ARG A 110 19.48 11.85 -2.95
N ALA A 111 20.33 11.25 -2.13
CA ALA A 111 21.05 10.02 -2.47
C ALA A 111 20.08 8.84 -2.70
N SER A 112 19.05 8.71 -1.85
CA SER A 112 18.03 7.68 -1.97
C SER A 112 17.27 7.83 -3.29
N ILE A 113 16.81 9.04 -3.63
CA ILE A 113 16.10 9.31 -4.89
C ILE A 113 16.98 9.05 -6.11
N ALA A 114 18.25 9.49 -6.11
CA ALA A 114 19.17 9.20 -7.21
C ALA A 114 19.37 7.69 -7.43
N THR A 115 19.44 6.92 -6.35
CA THR A 115 19.54 5.45 -6.41
C THR A 115 18.24 4.83 -6.96
N SER A 116 17.07 5.30 -6.53
CA SER A 116 15.78 4.85 -7.04
C SER A 116 15.59 5.16 -8.52
N VAL A 117 16.02 6.35 -8.98
CA VAL A 117 16.05 6.73 -10.40
C VAL A 117 16.85 5.72 -11.21
N ALA A 118 18.06 5.35 -10.74
CA ALA A 118 18.92 4.40 -11.45
C ALA A 118 18.30 2.99 -11.51
N ARG A 119 17.71 2.50 -10.40
CA ARG A 119 17.09 1.16 -10.35
C ARG A 119 15.81 1.06 -11.18
N LEU A 120 14.99 2.10 -11.17
CA LEU A 120 13.70 2.13 -11.86
C LEU A 120 13.83 2.56 -13.33
N GLY A 121 14.99 3.12 -13.73
CA GLY A 121 15.19 3.62 -15.08
C GLY A 121 14.27 4.78 -15.44
N THR A 122 13.94 5.64 -14.48
CA THR A 122 13.02 6.77 -14.64
C THR A 122 13.72 8.08 -14.30
N ASP A 123 13.22 9.19 -14.82
CA ASP A 123 13.71 10.54 -14.53
C ASP A 123 12.86 11.28 -13.48
N ARG A 124 11.65 10.76 -13.18
CA ARG A 124 10.71 11.42 -12.28
C ARG A 124 9.79 10.42 -11.57
N PHE A 125 9.29 10.84 -10.42
CA PHE A 125 8.26 10.17 -9.64
C PHE A 125 7.00 11.01 -9.55
N ASP A 126 5.83 10.38 -9.60
CA ASP A 126 4.57 11.10 -9.36
C ASP A 126 4.42 11.46 -7.89
N VAL A 127 4.83 10.56 -6.97
CA VAL A 127 4.90 10.84 -5.53
C VAL A 127 6.13 10.21 -4.93
N VAL A 128 6.79 10.92 -4.03
CA VAL A 128 7.75 10.34 -3.10
C VAL A 128 7.22 10.47 -1.68
N HIS A 129 7.05 9.32 -1.02
CA HIS A 129 6.65 9.28 0.38
C HIS A 129 7.86 9.29 1.32
N LEU A 130 7.81 10.06 2.40
CA LEU A 130 8.67 9.83 3.57
C LEU A 130 8.23 8.53 4.21
N HIS A 131 9.14 7.55 4.33
CA HIS A 131 8.82 6.17 4.63
C HIS A 131 8.93 5.87 6.13
N ASP A 132 7.94 5.16 6.68
CA ASP A 132 7.92 4.69 8.09
C ASP A 132 8.27 5.81 9.10
N VAL A 133 7.52 6.90 9.00
CA VAL A 133 7.72 8.14 9.78
C VAL A 133 7.48 7.98 11.29
N ASP A 134 7.07 6.82 11.73
CA ASP A 134 6.42 6.46 12.98
C ASP A 134 7.03 7.14 14.23
N ASP A 135 8.35 7.05 14.41
CA ASP A 135 9.06 7.62 15.58
C ASP A 135 9.99 8.81 15.20
N HIS A 136 9.81 9.37 13.98
CA HIS A 136 10.78 10.30 13.39
C HIS A 136 10.16 11.59 12.85
N VAL A 137 9.04 12.04 13.43
CA VAL A 137 8.24 13.17 12.90
C VAL A 137 9.10 14.42 12.69
N ASP A 138 9.93 14.80 13.66
CA ASP A 138 10.76 16.01 13.57
C ASP A 138 11.82 15.91 12.44
N ALA A 139 12.46 14.74 12.31
CA ALA A 139 13.42 14.51 11.24
C ALA A 139 12.75 14.50 9.84
N CYS A 140 11.50 14.09 9.77
CA CYS A 140 10.73 14.08 8.53
C CYS A 140 10.47 15.48 7.97
N LEU A 141 10.51 16.54 8.77
CA LEU A 141 10.35 17.92 8.27
C LEU A 141 11.56 18.37 7.46
N GLU A 142 12.78 17.92 7.82
CA GLU A 142 13.97 18.13 6.97
C GLU A 142 13.83 17.36 5.65
N GLY A 143 13.39 16.09 5.72
CA GLY A 143 13.13 15.27 4.54
C GLY A 143 12.07 15.88 3.62
N HIS A 144 11.00 16.47 4.19
CA HIS A 144 9.99 17.19 3.43
C HIS A 144 10.58 18.38 2.68
N ALA A 145 11.43 19.19 3.34
CA ALA A 145 12.09 20.32 2.69
C ALA A 145 13.02 19.88 1.53
N ALA A 146 13.73 18.76 1.71
CA ALA A 146 14.54 18.18 0.65
C ALA A 146 13.70 17.70 -0.55
N LEU A 147 12.56 17.06 -0.31
CA LEU A 147 11.62 16.65 -1.36
C LEU A 147 10.99 17.87 -2.06
N ALA A 148 10.76 18.98 -1.36
CA ALA A 148 10.27 20.21 -1.95
C ALA A 148 11.27 20.78 -2.96
N CYS A 149 12.57 20.81 -2.65
CA CYS A 149 13.60 21.17 -3.59
C CYS A 149 13.63 20.25 -4.82
N LEU A 150 13.52 18.94 -4.63
CA LEU A 150 13.47 17.96 -5.74
C LEU A 150 12.21 18.13 -6.61
N ARG A 151 11.11 18.57 -6.01
CA ARG A 151 9.88 18.93 -6.77
C ARG A 151 10.10 20.17 -7.63
N ASP A 152 10.75 21.18 -7.10
CA ASP A 152 11.09 22.40 -7.87
C ASP A 152 12.08 22.09 -9.01
N GLU A 153 12.92 21.08 -8.85
CA GLU A 153 13.82 20.53 -9.88
C GLU A 153 13.09 19.64 -10.91
N GLY A 154 11.82 19.28 -10.67
CA GLY A 154 11.00 18.46 -11.57
C GLY A 154 11.15 16.93 -11.39
N ALA A 155 11.99 16.48 -10.47
CA ALA A 155 12.20 15.04 -10.21
C ALA A 155 11.06 14.40 -9.39
N VAL A 156 10.29 15.18 -8.65
CA VAL A 156 9.19 14.75 -7.78
C VAL A 156 7.93 15.56 -8.11
N GLY A 157 6.82 14.90 -8.40
CA GLY A 157 5.54 15.54 -8.68
C GLY A 157 4.79 15.94 -7.41
N GLY A 158 4.72 15.05 -6.43
CA GLY A 158 4.05 15.25 -5.15
C GLY A 158 4.84 14.67 -3.98
N ILE A 159 4.66 15.26 -2.81
CA ILE A 159 5.31 14.86 -1.56
C ILE A 159 4.29 14.13 -0.68
N GLY A 160 4.65 12.94 -0.21
CA GLY A 160 3.75 12.13 0.58
C GLY A 160 4.36 11.62 1.91
N ILE A 161 3.52 10.92 2.66
CA ILE A 161 3.87 10.22 3.90
C ILE A 161 3.51 8.75 3.73
N GLY A 162 4.39 7.82 4.13
CA GLY A 162 4.10 6.39 4.22
C GLY A 162 4.24 5.90 5.65
N SER A 163 3.15 5.38 6.24
CA SER A 163 3.15 4.96 7.65
C SER A 163 2.20 3.79 7.89
N ASN A 164 2.49 3.05 8.95
CA ASN A 164 1.60 2.05 9.53
C ASN A 164 0.83 2.61 10.75
N LEU A 165 1.04 3.85 11.14
CA LEU A 165 0.45 4.48 12.31
C LEU A 165 -0.34 5.76 11.93
N VAL A 166 -1.45 5.99 12.62
CA VAL A 166 -2.33 7.16 12.38
C VAL A 166 -1.73 8.44 12.95
N ALA A 167 -1.24 8.39 14.19
CA ALA A 167 -0.83 9.58 14.93
C ALA A 167 0.34 10.35 14.27
N PRO A 168 1.44 9.71 13.79
CA PRO A 168 2.52 10.43 13.12
C PRO A 168 2.07 11.09 11.82
N VAL A 169 1.17 10.45 11.05
CA VAL A 169 0.61 11.04 9.83
C VAL A 169 -0.22 12.28 10.17
N ALA A 170 -1.09 12.19 11.16
CA ALA A 170 -1.90 13.33 11.62
C ALA A 170 -1.01 14.49 12.04
N GLN A 171 0.03 14.24 12.85
CA GLN A 171 0.96 15.26 13.31
C GLN A 171 1.71 15.93 12.14
N LEU A 172 2.22 15.16 11.18
CA LEU A 172 2.92 15.71 10.01
C LEU A 172 2.01 16.56 9.13
N LEU A 173 0.74 16.15 8.94
CA LEU A 173 -0.24 16.93 8.18
C LEU A 173 -0.61 18.27 8.82
N GLU A 174 -0.38 18.43 10.13
CA GLU A 174 -0.52 19.74 10.80
C GLU A 174 0.76 20.59 10.70
N CYS A 175 1.94 19.94 10.57
CA CYS A 175 3.23 20.64 10.55
C CYS A 175 3.63 21.13 9.16
N ALA A 176 3.24 20.41 8.08
CA ALA A 176 3.66 20.72 6.73
C ALA A 176 2.58 20.32 5.69
N ARG A 177 2.74 20.83 4.46
CA ARG A 177 1.82 20.55 3.36
C ARG A 177 2.27 19.30 2.60
N PHE A 178 1.46 18.26 2.65
CA PHE A 178 1.64 17.05 1.87
C PHE A 178 0.56 16.90 0.80
N ASP A 179 0.91 16.30 -0.32
CA ASP A 179 0.01 16.07 -1.45
C ASP A 179 -0.72 14.73 -1.35
N ALA A 180 -0.10 13.75 -0.67
CA ALA A 180 -0.64 12.43 -0.47
C ALA A 180 -0.16 11.79 0.84
N PHE A 181 -0.84 10.71 1.29
CA PHE A 181 -0.26 9.76 2.21
C PHE A 181 -0.69 8.33 1.90
N LEU A 182 0.17 7.37 2.26
CA LEU A 182 -0.11 5.95 2.25
C LEU A 182 -0.24 5.49 3.71
N LEU A 183 -1.40 4.93 4.06
CA LEU A 183 -1.66 4.37 5.38
C LEU A 183 -1.93 2.87 5.25
N ALA A 184 -1.11 2.06 5.92
CA ALA A 184 -1.19 0.61 5.77
C ALA A 184 -1.92 -0.06 6.94
N GLY A 185 -2.96 -0.83 6.63
CA GLY A 185 -3.67 -1.70 7.56
C GLY A 185 -4.54 -0.99 8.61
N ARG A 186 -4.86 0.31 8.44
CA ARG A 186 -5.64 1.12 9.39
C ARG A 186 -7.03 1.50 8.89
N TYR A 187 -7.43 0.96 7.74
CA TYR A 187 -8.80 1.01 7.25
C TYR A 187 -9.12 -0.33 6.56
N THR A 188 -9.56 -1.29 7.34
CA THR A 188 -9.83 -2.69 6.93
C THR A 188 -11.03 -3.22 7.71
N LEU A 189 -11.47 -4.44 7.45
CA LEU A 189 -12.50 -5.12 8.27
C LEU A 189 -12.05 -5.41 9.71
N LEU A 190 -10.74 -5.36 10.00
CA LEU A 190 -10.19 -5.59 11.35
C LEU A 190 -9.77 -4.31 12.06
N ASP A 191 -9.56 -3.22 11.33
CA ASP A 191 -9.06 -1.97 11.90
C ASP A 191 -9.60 -0.78 11.12
N SER A 192 -10.37 0.08 11.78
CA SER A 192 -10.91 1.32 11.22
C SER A 192 -10.31 2.58 11.85
N SER A 193 -9.20 2.45 12.60
CA SER A 193 -8.58 3.56 13.34
C SER A 193 -8.14 4.73 12.45
N GLY A 194 -7.85 4.47 11.17
CA GLY A 194 -7.47 5.48 10.18
C GLY A 194 -8.63 6.27 9.58
N ARG A 195 -9.89 5.88 9.82
CA ARG A 195 -11.04 6.44 9.11
C ARG A 195 -11.14 7.96 9.21
N ALA A 196 -11.11 8.49 10.41
CA ALA A 196 -11.28 9.93 10.63
C ALA A 196 -10.16 10.74 9.95
N LEU A 197 -8.91 10.25 10.02
CA LEU A 197 -7.77 10.88 9.34
C LEU A 197 -7.95 10.86 7.83
N ILE A 198 -8.35 9.72 7.26
CA ILE A 198 -8.57 9.55 5.82
C ILE A 198 -9.62 10.55 5.32
N GLU A 199 -10.77 10.64 5.99
CA GLU A 199 -11.86 11.53 5.62
C GLU A 199 -11.46 13.02 5.75
N ALA A 200 -10.81 13.39 6.85
CA ALA A 200 -10.34 14.75 7.08
C ALA A 200 -9.27 15.19 6.07
N ALA A 201 -8.33 14.33 5.74
CA ALA A 201 -7.27 14.63 4.79
C ALA A 201 -7.81 14.75 3.36
N ALA A 202 -8.71 13.84 2.95
CA ALA A 202 -9.36 13.91 1.64
C ALA A 202 -10.19 15.19 1.47
N ALA A 203 -10.87 15.65 2.52
CA ALA A 203 -11.60 16.93 2.52
C ALA A 203 -10.67 18.14 2.34
N ARG A 204 -9.38 18.01 2.69
CA ARG A 204 -8.32 19.03 2.48
C ARG A 204 -7.62 18.88 1.13
N GLY A 205 -8.05 17.93 0.29
CA GLY A 205 -7.45 17.66 -1.03
C GLY A 205 -6.19 16.79 -0.99
N VAL A 206 -5.85 16.19 0.14
CA VAL A 206 -4.73 15.24 0.27
C VAL A 206 -5.18 13.87 -0.25
N ARG A 207 -4.43 13.31 -1.19
CA ARG A 207 -4.76 11.99 -1.76
C ARG A 207 -4.38 10.86 -0.82
N VAL A 208 -5.29 9.92 -0.64
CA VAL A 208 -5.09 8.78 0.27
C VAL A 208 -4.85 7.50 -0.51
N VAL A 209 -3.76 6.81 -0.19
CA VAL A 209 -3.45 5.46 -0.66
C VAL A 209 -3.64 4.49 0.49
N ALA A 210 -4.52 3.50 0.32
CA ALA A 210 -4.72 2.45 1.31
C ALA A 210 -3.83 1.24 0.98
N GLY A 211 -2.85 0.97 1.85
CA GLY A 211 -2.02 -0.23 1.81
C GLY A 211 -2.43 -1.26 2.86
N GLY A 212 -1.88 -2.48 2.76
CA GLY A 212 -2.07 -3.52 3.78
C GLY A 212 -3.53 -3.95 4.01
N VAL A 213 -4.37 -3.85 2.98
CA VAL A 213 -5.83 -4.05 3.06
C VAL A 213 -6.26 -5.45 3.52
N PHE A 214 -5.36 -6.42 3.39
CA PHE A 214 -5.55 -7.78 3.88
C PHE A 214 -4.87 -8.06 5.22
N ASN A 215 -4.35 -7.04 5.93
CA ASN A 215 -3.69 -7.15 7.23
C ASN A 215 -2.68 -8.30 7.29
N SER A 216 -1.62 -8.21 6.48
CA SER A 216 -0.57 -9.25 6.34
C SER A 216 -1.09 -10.61 5.84
N GLY A 217 -2.23 -10.61 5.16
CA GLY A 217 -2.80 -11.80 4.52
C GLY A 217 -3.90 -12.50 5.31
N VAL A 218 -4.14 -12.16 6.59
CA VAL A 218 -5.19 -12.79 7.39
C VAL A 218 -6.59 -12.65 6.78
N LEU A 219 -6.86 -11.54 6.08
CA LEU A 219 -8.12 -11.31 5.36
C LEU A 219 -8.10 -11.82 3.91
N ALA A 220 -6.94 -12.19 3.36
CA ALA A 220 -6.83 -12.69 1.99
C ALA A 220 -7.18 -14.18 1.88
N ALA A 221 -6.81 -14.97 2.88
CA ALA A 221 -7.05 -16.41 2.92
C ALA A 221 -7.45 -16.83 4.34
N TRP A 222 -8.56 -17.51 4.48
CA TRP A 222 -9.07 -18.03 5.75
C TRP A 222 -9.83 -19.34 5.55
N PRO A 223 -9.64 -20.36 6.40
CA PRO A 223 -8.65 -20.42 7.48
C PRO A 223 -7.22 -20.64 6.98
N GLN A 224 -6.22 -20.25 7.79
CA GLN A 224 -4.81 -20.54 7.52
C GLN A 224 -4.10 -21.04 8.79
N PRO A 225 -3.08 -21.93 8.64
CA PRO A 225 -2.45 -22.58 9.80
C PRO A 225 -1.69 -21.63 10.72
N ALA A 226 -1.11 -20.56 10.18
CA ALA A 226 -0.31 -19.58 10.90
C ALA A 226 -0.66 -18.17 10.44
N PRO A 227 -1.82 -17.62 10.85
CA PRO A 227 -2.24 -16.30 10.44
C PRO A 227 -1.29 -15.22 10.97
N THR A 228 -1.04 -14.19 10.16
CA THR A 228 -0.20 -13.05 10.53
C THR A 228 -1.01 -11.75 10.47
N TYR A 229 -0.72 -10.85 11.43
CA TYR A 229 -1.28 -9.51 11.50
C TYR A 229 -0.17 -8.52 11.82
N GLY A 230 -0.07 -7.43 11.08
CA GLY A 230 1.00 -6.44 11.28
C GLY A 230 2.42 -7.02 11.15
N TYR A 231 2.60 -8.01 10.25
CA TYR A 231 3.85 -8.75 10.03
C TYR A 231 4.32 -9.62 11.21
N SER A 232 3.44 -9.89 12.17
CA SER A 232 3.69 -10.77 13.32
C SER A 232 2.63 -11.85 13.38
N PRO A 233 2.85 -12.95 14.12
CA PRO A 233 1.78 -13.91 14.38
C PRO A 233 0.55 -13.19 14.95
N ALA A 234 -0.63 -13.52 14.42
CA ALA A 234 -1.89 -12.95 14.89
C ALA A 234 -2.20 -13.45 16.31
N ASP A 235 -2.62 -12.56 17.21
CA ASP A 235 -3.12 -12.94 18.51
C ASP A 235 -4.51 -13.59 18.44
N GLU A 236 -4.95 -14.21 19.55
CA GLU A 236 -6.24 -14.91 19.62
C GLU A 236 -7.41 -13.98 19.26
N GLY A 237 -7.40 -12.74 19.71
CA GLY A 237 -8.47 -11.77 19.42
C GLY A 237 -8.60 -11.46 17.94
N ILE A 238 -7.49 -11.35 17.21
CA ILE A 238 -7.48 -11.18 15.76
C ILE A 238 -7.99 -12.44 15.05
N VAL A 239 -7.55 -13.63 15.53
CA VAL A 239 -7.99 -14.91 14.99
C VAL A 239 -9.50 -15.09 15.15
N GLU A 240 -10.06 -14.86 16.34
CA GLU A 240 -11.49 -14.94 16.63
C GLU A 240 -12.33 -13.94 15.82
N ARG A 241 -11.88 -12.70 15.74
CA ARG A 241 -12.54 -11.65 14.94
C ARG A 241 -12.56 -12.02 13.46
N THR A 242 -11.44 -12.53 12.94
CA THR A 242 -11.35 -12.96 11.54
C THR A 242 -12.27 -14.14 11.27
N ALA A 243 -12.30 -15.14 12.14
CA ALA A 243 -13.19 -16.30 12.03
C ALA A 243 -14.67 -15.87 12.03
N ARG A 244 -15.05 -14.93 12.90
CA ARG A 244 -16.41 -14.38 12.95
C ARG A 244 -16.79 -13.68 11.65
N ILE A 245 -15.92 -12.83 11.11
CA ILE A 245 -16.16 -12.11 9.85
C ILE A 245 -16.25 -13.10 8.69
N ALA A 246 -15.34 -14.08 8.62
CA ALA A 246 -15.34 -15.12 7.59
C ALA A 246 -16.64 -15.94 7.59
N ALA A 247 -17.14 -16.29 8.77
CA ALA A 247 -18.41 -17.00 8.92
C ALA A 247 -19.61 -16.16 8.44
N MET A 248 -19.61 -14.83 8.68
CA MET A 248 -20.63 -13.93 8.14
C MET A 248 -20.55 -13.89 6.60
N CYS A 249 -19.38 -13.71 6.03
CA CYS A 249 -19.17 -13.73 4.58
C CYS A 249 -19.66 -15.05 3.95
N ALA A 250 -19.31 -16.18 4.57
CA ALA A 250 -19.69 -17.51 4.07
C ALA A 250 -21.22 -17.72 4.03
N ARG A 251 -21.98 -17.19 5.01
CA ARG A 251 -23.45 -17.26 5.00
C ARG A 251 -24.07 -16.57 3.79
N HIS A 252 -23.40 -15.59 3.24
CA HIS A 252 -23.82 -14.87 2.04
C HIS A 252 -23.15 -15.38 0.76
N GLY A 253 -22.36 -16.46 0.82
CA GLY A 253 -21.62 -16.98 -0.34
C GLY A 253 -20.49 -16.07 -0.82
N VAL A 254 -19.98 -15.17 0.04
CA VAL A 254 -18.96 -14.16 -0.30
C VAL A 254 -17.58 -14.59 0.25
N PRO A 255 -16.54 -14.63 -0.59
CA PRO A 255 -15.18 -14.81 -0.10
C PRO A 255 -14.75 -13.67 0.84
N LEU A 256 -14.08 -13.99 1.95
CA LEU A 256 -13.61 -12.99 2.91
C LEU A 256 -12.75 -11.91 2.23
N ALA A 257 -11.86 -12.31 1.33
CA ALA A 257 -11.00 -11.38 0.58
C ALA A 257 -11.79 -10.38 -0.26
N ALA A 258 -12.92 -10.80 -0.84
CA ALA A 258 -13.77 -9.90 -1.62
C ALA A 258 -14.44 -8.85 -0.72
N ALA A 259 -14.99 -9.27 0.42
CA ALA A 259 -15.55 -8.33 1.40
C ALA A 259 -14.49 -7.36 1.92
N ALA A 260 -13.28 -7.86 2.27
CA ALA A 260 -12.19 -7.04 2.76
C ALA A 260 -11.73 -5.98 1.75
N LEU A 261 -11.52 -6.38 0.50
CA LEU A 261 -11.06 -5.47 -0.56
C LEU A 261 -12.13 -4.43 -0.92
N GLN A 262 -13.37 -4.87 -1.10
CA GLN A 262 -14.46 -3.97 -1.50
C GLN A 262 -14.88 -3.00 -0.39
N TYR A 263 -14.73 -3.36 0.89
CA TYR A 263 -14.93 -2.42 1.99
C TYR A 263 -14.01 -1.19 1.85
N VAL A 264 -12.73 -1.41 1.55
CA VAL A 264 -11.77 -0.32 1.36
C VAL A 264 -12.05 0.45 0.07
N LEU A 265 -12.32 -0.25 -1.03
CA LEU A 265 -12.66 0.36 -2.32
C LEU A 265 -13.94 1.20 -2.28
N ALA A 266 -14.88 0.89 -1.39
CA ALA A 266 -16.12 1.65 -1.24
C ALA A 266 -15.93 3.05 -0.68
N ASN A 267 -14.81 3.32 0.03
CA ASN A 267 -14.57 4.63 0.63
C ASN A 267 -14.13 5.64 -0.45
N PRO A 268 -14.94 6.70 -0.74
CA PRO A 268 -14.61 7.70 -1.75
C PRO A 268 -13.43 8.59 -1.35
N ALA A 269 -13.09 8.67 -0.06
CA ALA A 269 -11.94 9.41 0.44
C ALA A 269 -10.60 8.73 0.12
N ILE A 270 -10.61 7.44 -0.26
CA ILE A 270 -9.42 6.71 -0.67
C ILE A 270 -9.26 6.83 -2.18
N ALA A 271 -8.16 7.38 -2.64
CA ALA A 271 -7.88 7.56 -4.06
C ALA A 271 -7.48 6.24 -4.73
N THR A 272 -6.59 5.48 -4.09
CA THR A 272 -6.07 4.21 -4.62
C THR A 272 -5.94 3.18 -3.51
N VAL A 273 -6.30 1.93 -3.82
CA VAL A 273 -6.14 0.76 -2.95
C VAL A 273 -5.03 -0.13 -3.51
N LEU A 274 -4.03 -0.45 -2.69
CA LEU A 274 -2.91 -1.29 -3.12
C LEU A 274 -3.18 -2.76 -2.84
N ILE A 275 -3.01 -3.58 -3.86
CA ILE A 275 -2.94 -5.03 -3.76
C ILE A 275 -1.49 -5.49 -3.94
N GLY A 276 -1.03 -6.46 -3.15
CA GLY A 276 0.34 -6.95 -3.17
C GLY A 276 0.41 -8.46 -3.44
N PRO A 277 0.05 -8.93 -4.64
CA PRO A 277 0.10 -10.34 -5.00
C PRO A 277 1.56 -10.82 -5.12
N ARG A 278 1.80 -12.11 -4.85
CA ARG A 278 3.07 -12.81 -5.06
C ARG A 278 3.05 -13.70 -6.29
N THR A 279 1.85 -14.01 -6.79
CA THR A 279 1.65 -14.85 -7.98
C THR A 279 0.61 -14.23 -8.90
N VAL A 280 0.64 -14.62 -10.17
CA VAL A 280 -0.40 -14.22 -11.15
C VAL A 280 -1.78 -14.68 -10.69
N ALA A 281 -1.88 -15.88 -10.11
CA ALA A 281 -3.14 -16.39 -9.58
C ALA A 281 -3.70 -15.53 -8.42
N GLU A 282 -2.83 -15.05 -7.51
CA GLU A 282 -3.24 -14.10 -6.46
C GLU A 282 -3.70 -12.76 -7.06
N LEU A 283 -3.03 -12.27 -8.09
CA LEU A 283 -3.45 -11.06 -8.81
C LEU A 283 -4.84 -11.23 -9.39
N ASP A 284 -5.07 -12.33 -10.13
CA ASP A 284 -6.36 -12.63 -10.75
C ASP A 284 -7.48 -12.78 -9.72
N ALA A 285 -7.19 -13.46 -8.62
CA ALA A 285 -8.12 -13.61 -7.51
C ALA A 285 -8.49 -12.24 -6.87
N ASN A 286 -7.51 -11.35 -6.70
CA ASN A 286 -7.76 -10.01 -6.15
C ASN A 286 -8.62 -9.15 -7.11
N LEU A 287 -8.36 -9.20 -8.40
CA LEU A 287 -9.15 -8.48 -9.40
C LEU A 287 -10.58 -9.05 -9.49
N ALA A 288 -10.74 -10.37 -9.47
CA ALA A 288 -12.05 -11.03 -9.41
C ALA A 288 -12.79 -10.66 -8.10
N ALA A 289 -12.10 -10.61 -6.97
CA ALA A 289 -12.66 -10.19 -5.69
C ALA A 289 -13.16 -8.74 -5.72
N ALA A 290 -12.43 -7.84 -6.38
CA ALA A 290 -12.83 -6.45 -6.55
C ALA A 290 -14.08 -6.29 -7.42
N ALA A 291 -14.26 -7.16 -8.42
CA ALA A 291 -15.39 -7.13 -9.36
C ALA A 291 -16.62 -7.93 -8.90
N LEU A 292 -16.52 -8.71 -7.82
CA LEU A 292 -17.60 -9.56 -7.34
C LEU A 292 -18.80 -8.73 -6.88
N THR A 293 -20.00 -9.11 -7.28
CA THR A 293 -21.23 -8.51 -6.73
C THR A 293 -21.50 -9.06 -5.34
N ILE A 294 -21.42 -8.21 -4.32
CA ILE A 294 -21.65 -8.57 -2.93
C ILE A 294 -23.06 -8.15 -2.51
N PRO A 295 -23.88 -9.07 -1.95
CA PRO A 295 -25.22 -8.75 -1.47
C PRO A 295 -25.21 -7.65 -0.39
N ALA A 296 -26.11 -6.67 -0.50
CA ALA A 296 -26.27 -5.60 0.49
C ALA A 296 -26.55 -6.11 1.91
N ALA A 297 -27.16 -7.29 2.01
CA ALA A 297 -27.43 -7.96 3.29
C ALA A 297 -26.17 -8.25 4.10
N LEU A 298 -25.04 -8.62 3.44
CA LEU A 298 -23.77 -8.82 4.12
C LEU A 298 -23.31 -7.53 4.80
N TRP A 299 -23.34 -6.41 4.10
CA TRP A 299 -22.89 -5.13 4.65
C TRP A 299 -23.78 -4.68 5.82
N THR A 300 -25.07 -4.98 5.76
CA THR A 300 -26.00 -4.71 6.85
C THR A 300 -25.70 -5.58 8.07
N GLU A 301 -25.38 -6.86 7.87
CA GLU A 301 -24.99 -7.76 8.96
C GLU A 301 -23.66 -7.37 9.59
N LEU A 302 -22.64 -7.02 8.78
CA LEU A 302 -21.34 -6.55 9.28
C LEU A 302 -21.46 -5.27 10.11
N ALA A 303 -22.33 -4.35 9.72
CA ALA A 303 -22.61 -3.13 10.49
C ALA A 303 -23.38 -3.43 11.79
N ALA A 304 -24.40 -4.28 11.75
CA ALA A 304 -25.15 -4.70 12.92
C ALA A 304 -24.31 -5.46 13.95
N ALA A 305 -23.28 -6.17 13.48
CA ALA A 305 -22.31 -6.88 14.30
C ALA A 305 -21.12 -6.01 14.74
N GLU A 306 -21.15 -4.70 14.45
CA GLU A 306 -20.11 -3.71 14.79
C GLU A 306 -18.72 -4.06 14.19
N VAL A 307 -18.68 -4.85 13.11
CA VAL A 307 -17.44 -5.10 12.35
C VAL A 307 -17.02 -3.85 11.60
N ILE A 308 -17.98 -3.16 11.02
CA ILE A 308 -17.80 -1.87 10.35
C ILE A 308 -18.70 -0.82 10.97
N PRO A 309 -18.32 0.46 11.02
CA PRO A 309 -19.22 1.53 11.44
C PRO A 309 -20.51 1.56 10.62
N ALA A 310 -21.65 1.84 11.26
CA ALA A 310 -22.96 1.80 10.61
C ALA A 310 -23.10 2.77 9.43
N ASP A 311 -22.37 3.88 9.47
CA ASP A 311 -22.30 4.93 8.45
C ASP A 311 -21.15 4.74 7.45
N SER A 312 -20.46 3.58 7.47
CA SER A 312 -19.39 3.30 6.49
C SER A 312 -19.93 3.33 5.06
N PRO A 313 -19.19 3.91 4.11
CA PRO A 313 -19.50 3.79 2.69
C PRO A 313 -19.61 2.32 2.29
N ARG A 314 -20.63 2.01 1.51
CA ARG A 314 -20.90 0.64 1.04
C ARG A 314 -20.64 0.54 -0.46
N PRO A 315 -20.14 -0.61 -0.96
CA PRO A 315 -20.04 -0.84 -2.38
C PRO A 315 -21.40 -0.67 -3.06
N ARG A 316 -21.42 -0.03 -4.22
CA ARG A 316 -22.61 0.03 -5.06
C ARG A 316 -22.85 -1.35 -5.69
N ALA A 317 -24.11 -1.67 -5.99
CA ALA A 317 -24.50 -2.97 -6.57
C ALA A 317 -23.86 -3.29 -7.94
N SER A 318 -23.29 -2.30 -8.59
CA SER A 318 -22.45 -2.46 -9.79
C SER A 318 -21.14 -1.70 -9.56
N VAL A 319 -20.02 -2.42 -9.56
CA VAL A 319 -18.70 -1.80 -9.68
C VAL A 319 -18.62 -1.22 -11.10
N PRO A 320 -18.33 0.08 -11.29
CA PRO A 320 -18.15 0.62 -12.63
C PRO A 320 -17.02 -0.11 -13.37
N ASP A 321 -17.11 -0.23 -14.70
CA ASP A 321 -16.11 -0.85 -15.61
C ASP A 321 -14.68 -0.28 -15.50
N ALA A 322 -14.41 0.66 -14.60
CA ALA A 322 -13.15 1.34 -14.39
C ALA A 322 -12.56 1.07 -12.98
N VAL A 323 -12.46 -0.20 -12.57
CA VAL A 323 -11.77 -0.56 -11.31
C VAL A 323 -10.25 -0.58 -11.50
N VAL A 324 -9.77 -0.72 -12.73
CA VAL A 324 -8.34 -0.70 -13.10
C VAL A 324 -8.03 0.50 -13.95
#